data_37f2ba17f498f431233366dfa52df86f
#
_entry.id   37f2ba17f498f431233366dfa52df86f
#
_cell.length_a   1.000
_cell.length_b   1.000
_cell.length_c   1.000
_cell.angle_alpha   90.00
_cell.angle_beta   90.00
_cell.angle_gamma   90.00
#
_symmetry.space_group_name_H-M   'P 1'
#
loop_
_entity.id
_entity.type
_entity.pdbx_description
1 polymer ?
#
loop_
_entity_poly.entity_id
_entity_poly.type
_entity_poly.pdbx_seq_one_letter_code
_entity_poly.pdbx_strand_id
1 'polypeptide(L)'
;MKKKLRLHLNFGFALLMIAIMVIVVGCGTAATPKTTTTPAPQTTETPKPANPNIILATTTSTQDSGLLDALIPVFEKKTGYTVKTIAVGTGAALAMGEKGDADVLLVHAFNSEKKLVDDKTAINYQLVMHNDFVIVGPSTDPAKVKETKTAVDALKAIAASSSIFVTRGDDSGTNKMEIALWKKANIKPTGDKYQSTGQGMGQTLTITSEKAAYTLTDRATYLATQKNLKLDIVLQGDASLLNIYHVMQVNPEKFPKVNADGAKAFVDFMTNKDTQTLIGTFGKDKYGQALFFPDAGKKMEDLGK
;
A
#
# COMPACT_ATOMS: atom_id res chain seq x y z
N MET A 1 32.69 -27.74 37.10
CA MET A 1 32.40 -27.19 38.47
C MET A 1 30.99 -26.66 38.50
N LYS A 2 30.15 -27.30 39.32
CA LYS A 2 28.74 -27.01 39.57
C LYS A 2 28.59 -25.77 40.46
N LYS A 3 27.66 -24.84 40.14
CA LYS A 3 27.00 -24.04 41.17
C LYS A 3 25.52 -23.89 40.88
N LYS A 4 24.73 -24.60 41.71
CA LYS A 4 23.30 -24.39 41.97
C LYS A 4 23.13 -23.19 42.90
N LEU A 5 22.05 -22.42 42.70
CA LEU A 5 21.45 -21.61 43.81
C LEU A 5 19.97 -21.36 43.44
N ARG A 6 19.10 -22.01 44.03
CA ARG A 6 18.12 -21.96 45.14
C ARG A 6 17.17 -20.76 45.05
N LEU A 7 15.99 -21.15 44.77
CA LEU A 7 14.59 -20.92 45.14
C LEU A 7 14.39 -20.30 46.52
N HIS A 8 13.62 -19.19 46.62
CA HIS A 8 12.89 -18.83 47.84
C HIS A 8 11.45 -18.47 47.48
N LEU A 9 10.57 -19.36 47.97
CA LEU A 9 9.14 -19.29 48.12
C LEU A 9 8.82 -18.53 49.41
N ASN A 10 7.96 -17.50 49.34
CA ASN A 10 7.33 -16.99 50.57
C ASN A 10 5.82 -16.92 50.37
N PHE A 11 5.17 -17.82 51.10
CA PHE A 11 3.77 -17.89 51.47
C PHE A 11 3.49 -16.88 52.60
N GLY A 12 2.41 -16.10 52.48
CA GLY A 12 1.91 -15.25 53.55
C GLY A 12 0.39 -15.24 53.56
N PHE A 13 -0.17 -16.00 54.51
CA PHE A 13 -1.55 -16.20 54.92
C PHE A 13 -1.99 -15.07 55.88
N ALA A 14 -3.22 -14.56 55.73
CA ALA A 14 -4.07 -14.01 56.82
C ALA A 14 -5.42 -13.60 56.22
N LEU A 15 -6.47 -14.32 56.41
CA LEU A 15 -7.46 -14.48 57.50
C LEU A 15 -8.32 -13.23 57.78
N LEU A 16 -9.57 -13.26 57.31
CA LEU A 16 -10.89 -13.22 57.98
C LEU A 16 -11.15 -12.08 59.00
N MET A 17 -12.13 -11.22 58.70
CA MET A 17 -13.04 -10.66 59.71
C MET A 17 -14.45 -10.47 59.10
N ILE A 18 -15.38 -11.24 59.69
CA ILE A 18 -16.84 -11.12 59.57
C ILE A 18 -17.29 -10.11 60.61
N ALA A 19 -18.11 -9.13 60.23
CA ALA A 19 -18.89 -8.34 61.17
C ALA A 19 -20.33 -8.24 60.70
N ILE A 20 -21.18 -8.93 61.39
CA ILE A 20 -22.66 -8.88 61.36
C ILE A 20 -23.13 -7.65 62.13
N MET A 21 -24.01 -6.83 61.57
CA MET A 21 -24.86 -5.92 62.39
C MET A 21 -26.20 -5.66 61.69
N VAL A 22 -27.15 -6.29 62.21
CA VAL A 22 -28.51 -6.09 62.71
C VAL A 22 -29.32 -4.90 62.15
N ILE A 23 -30.47 -5.30 61.76
CA ILE A 23 -31.70 -4.66 61.23
C ILE A 23 -32.25 -3.59 62.16
N VAL A 24 -32.64 -2.42 61.57
CA VAL A 24 -33.69 -1.57 62.15
C VAL A 24 -34.74 -1.30 61.07
N VAL A 25 -35.94 -1.77 61.31
CA VAL A 25 -37.16 -1.49 60.52
C VAL A 25 -37.66 -0.09 60.86
N GLY A 26 -37.67 0.77 59.83
CA GLY A 26 -38.35 2.08 59.91
C GLY A 26 -39.25 2.26 58.70
N CYS A 27 -40.58 2.14 58.91
CA CYS A 27 -41.58 2.53 57.90
C CYS A 27 -41.55 4.04 57.71
N GLY A 28 -41.17 4.47 56.47
CA GLY A 28 -41.34 5.84 56.04
C GLY A 28 -41.64 5.81 54.54
N THR A 29 -42.89 6.16 54.20
CA THR A 29 -43.34 6.35 52.81
C THR A 29 -42.63 7.55 52.24
N ALA A 30 -41.69 7.35 51.31
CA ALA A 30 -41.09 8.38 50.52
C ALA A 30 -41.07 7.96 49.04
N ALA A 31 -41.57 8.89 48.20
CA ALA A 31 -41.71 8.76 46.78
C ALA A 31 -40.38 8.35 46.07
N THR A 32 -40.44 7.31 45.27
CA THR A 32 -39.29 6.80 44.48
C THR A 32 -38.99 7.81 43.34
N PRO A 33 -37.76 8.33 43.26
CA PRO A 33 -37.33 9.02 42.05
C PRO A 33 -37.21 8.00 40.92
N LYS A 34 -37.93 8.21 39.84
CA LYS A 34 -37.76 7.49 38.58
C LYS A 34 -36.30 7.71 38.09
N THR A 35 -35.44 6.77 38.29
CA THR A 35 -34.12 6.75 37.66
C THR A 35 -34.32 6.52 36.17
N THR A 36 -34.21 7.58 35.39
CA THR A 36 -34.15 7.49 33.93
C THR A 36 -32.79 6.90 33.60
N THR A 37 -32.73 5.58 33.40
CA THR A 37 -31.58 4.91 32.82
C THR A 37 -31.45 5.34 31.36
N THR A 38 -30.54 6.26 31.08
CA THR A 38 -30.11 6.55 29.71
C THR A 38 -29.52 5.24 29.14
N PRO A 39 -30.05 4.74 28.02
CA PRO A 39 -29.47 3.55 27.39
C PRO A 39 -28.02 3.86 27.02
N ALA A 40 -27.10 2.99 27.45
CA ALA A 40 -25.71 3.05 26.97
C ALA A 40 -25.70 2.97 25.42
N PRO A 41 -24.80 3.68 24.73
CA PRO A 41 -24.71 3.57 23.28
C PRO A 41 -24.49 2.11 22.90
N GLN A 42 -25.46 1.50 22.24
CA GLN A 42 -25.29 0.20 21.60
C GLN A 42 -24.21 0.39 20.52
N THR A 43 -23.04 -0.16 20.74
CA THR A 43 -22.08 -0.42 19.67
C THR A 43 -22.73 -1.44 18.75
N THR A 44 -23.31 -0.97 17.66
CA THR A 44 -23.77 -1.85 16.56
C THR A 44 -22.51 -2.48 15.97
N GLU A 45 -22.22 -3.72 16.35
CA GLU A 45 -21.21 -4.52 15.68
C GLU A 45 -21.61 -4.65 14.20
N THR A 46 -20.68 -4.32 13.31
CA THR A 46 -20.88 -4.52 11.87
C THR A 46 -21.13 -6.00 11.61
N PRO A 47 -22.22 -6.42 10.95
CA PRO A 47 -22.50 -7.81 10.69
C PRO A 47 -21.32 -8.46 9.96
N LYS A 48 -20.80 -9.56 10.50
CA LYS A 48 -19.68 -10.26 9.88
C LYS A 48 -20.15 -10.97 8.61
N PRO A 49 -19.47 -10.78 7.45
CA PRO A 49 -19.80 -11.46 6.20
C PRO A 49 -19.71 -12.99 6.34
N ALA A 50 -20.53 -13.74 5.58
CA ALA A 50 -20.52 -15.20 5.59
C ALA A 50 -19.15 -15.76 5.12
N ASN A 51 -18.52 -15.10 4.15
CA ASN A 51 -17.14 -15.37 3.72
C ASN A 51 -16.28 -14.12 3.98
N PRO A 52 -15.66 -13.98 5.16
CA PRO A 52 -15.01 -12.74 5.56
C PRO A 52 -13.63 -12.51 4.93
N ASN A 53 -12.99 -13.54 4.39
CA ASN A 53 -11.62 -13.43 3.91
C ASN A 53 -11.57 -13.03 2.43
N ILE A 54 -10.75 -12.03 2.10
CA ILE A 54 -10.43 -11.64 0.73
C ILE A 54 -8.92 -11.62 0.50
N ILE A 55 -8.52 -12.04 -0.69
CA ILE A 55 -7.12 -11.99 -1.15
C ILE A 55 -6.98 -10.79 -2.08
N LEU A 56 -6.23 -9.79 -1.61
CA LEU A 56 -5.81 -8.63 -2.39
C LEU A 56 -4.44 -8.91 -3.01
N ALA A 57 -4.36 -9.04 -4.33
CA ALA A 57 -3.08 -9.02 -5.02
C ALA A 57 -2.73 -7.59 -5.45
N THR A 58 -1.53 -7.15 -5.10
CA THR A 58 -1.07 -5.78 -5.34
C THR A 58 0.44 -5.75 -5.60
N THR A 59 1.03 -4.56 -5.66
CA THR A 59 2.46 -4.40 -5.95
C THR A 59 3.27 -4.11 -4.68
N THR A 60 4.55 -4.49 -4.72
CA THR A 60 5.48 -4.21 -3.61
C THR A 60 5.60 -2.70 -3.36
N SER A 61 5.60 -1.87 -4.40
CA SER A 61 5.65 -0.41 -4.24
C SER A 61 4.40 0.15 -3.54
N THR A 62 3.21 -0.42 -3.79
CA THR A 62 1.99 -0.05 -3.07
C THR A 62 2.08 -0.40 -1.59
N GLN A 63 2.60 -1.59 -1.26
CA GLN A 63 2.84 -2.01 0.13
C GLN A 63 3.93 -1.16 0.79
N ASP A 64 5.08 -0.98 0.12
CA ASP A 64 6.25 -0.27 0.66
C ASP A 64 5.97 1.22 0.92
N SER A 65 4.97 1.82 0.24
CA SER A 65 4.53 3.19 0.51
C SER A 65 3.86 3.36 1.88
N GLY A 66 3.37 2.27 2.47
CA GLY A 66 2.61 2.26 3.73
C GLY A 66 1.13 2.64 3.56
N LEU A 67 0.64 2.89 2.35
CA LEU A 67 -0.76 3.26 2.11
C LEU A 67 -1.74 2.18 2.57
N LEU A 68 -1.44 0.92 2.28
CA LEU A 68 -2.31 -0.20 2.65
C LEU A 68 -2.40 -0.39 4.17
N ASP A 69 -1.34 -0.10 4.91
CA ASP A 69 -1.33 -0.17 6.37
C ASP A 69 -2.28 0.87 6.99
N ALA A 70 -2.53 1.98 6.28
CA ALA A 70 -3.51 2.98 6.68
C ALA A 70 -4.94 2.65 6.24
N LEU A 71 -5.14 2.05 5.07
CA LEU A 71 -6.47 1.85 4.48
C LEU A 71 -7.12 0.53 4.92
N ILE A 72 -6.37 -0.59 4.98
CA ILE A 72 -6.92 -1.91 5.28
C ILE A 72 -7.61 -1.97 6.63
N PRO A 73 -7.04 -1.46 7.74
CA PRO A 73 -7.75 -1.49 9.03
C PRO A 73 -9.07 -0.71 9.02
N VAL A 74 -9.16 0.37 8.23
CA VAL A 74 -10.41 1.13 8.07
C VAL A 74 -11.44 0.31 7.32
N PHE A 75 -11.04 -0.37 6.25
CA PHE A 75 -11.90 -1.27 5.48
C PHE A 75 -12.43 -2.40 6.35
N GLU A 76 -11.55 -3.13 7.03
CA GLU A 76 -11.88 -4.27 7.87
C GLU A 76 -12.86 -3.88 8.99
N LYS A 77 -12.60 -2.75 9.65
CA LYS A 77 -13.49 -2.22 10.69
C LYS A 77 -14.87 -1.83 10.16
N LYS A 78 -14.95 -1.26 8.95
CA LYS A 78 -16.23 -0.81 8.36
C LYS A 78 -17.06 -1.96 7.82
N THR A 79 -16.44 -3.03 7.35
CA THR A 79 -17.11 -4.06 6.55
C THR A 79 -17.18 -5.42 7.21
N GLY A 80 -16.32 -5.70 8.19
CA GLY A 80 -16.17 -7.03 8.80
C GLY A 80 -15.41 -8.04 7.93
N TYR A 81 -14.96 -7.66 6.73
CA TYR A 81 -14.03 -8.46 5.94
C TYR A 81 -12.62 -8.41 6.54
N THR A 82 -11.81 -9.40 6.21
CA THR A 82 -10.38 -9.48 6.53
C THR A 82 -9.58 -9.58 5.25
N VAL A 83 -8.57 -8.71 5.07
CA VAL A 83 -7.78 -8.63 3.84
C VAL A 83 -6.45 -9.32 4.00
N LYS A 84 -6.23 -10.38 3.22
CA LYS A 84 -4.90 -10.97 3.02
C LYS A 84 -4.22 -10.29 1.83
N THR A 85 -3.28 -9.39 2.10
CA THR A 85 -2.49 -8.73 1.05
C THR A 85 -1.37 -9.63 0.56
N ILE A 86 -1.24 -9.75 -0.77
CA ILE A 86 -0.11 -10.39 -1.44
C ILE A 86 0.55 -9.33 -2.34
N ALA A 87 1.67 -8.80 -1.87
CA ALA A 87 2.42 -7.75 -2.54
C ALA A 87 3.58 -8.37 -3.34
N VAL A 88 3.47 -8.30 -4.66
CA VAL A 88 4.44 -8.90 -5.61
C VAL A 88 4.68 -7.94 -6.79
N GLY A 89 5.49 -8.31 -7.76
CA GLY A 89 5.61 -7.56 -9.01
C GLY A 89 4.28 -7.56 -9.78
N THR A 90 4.00 -6.50 -10.56
CA THR A 90 2.70 -6.34 -11.26
C THR A 90 2.35 -7.55 -12.13
N GLY A 91 3.32 -8.12 -12.86
CA GLY A 91 3.07 -9.32 -13.67
C GLY A 91 2.59 -10.50 -12.85
N ALA A 92 3.19 -10.72 -11.66
CA ALA A 92 2.78 -11.79 -10.75
C ALA A 92 1.40 -11.51 -10.13
N ALA A 93 1.11 -10.25 -9.75
CA ALA A 93 -0.22 -9.86 -9.24
C ALA A 93 -1.32 -10.09 -10.29
N LEU A 94 -1.08 -9.68 -11.53
CA LEU A 94 -2.03 -9.91 -12.64
C LEU A 94 -2.21 -11.41 -12.93
N ALA A 95 -1.13 -12.20 -12.89
CA ALA A 95 -1.19 -13.65 -13.07
C ALA A 95 -2.01 -14.36 -11.96
N MET A 96 -2.04 -13.82 -10.74
CA MET A 96 -2.96 -14.32 -9.70
C MET A 96 -4.41 -14.06 -10.08
N GLY A 97 -4.75 -12.90 -10.64
CA GLY A 97 -6.07 -12.62 -11.18
C GLY A 97 -6.45 -13.54 -12.35
N GLU A 98 -5.51 -13.76 -13.28
CA GLU A 98 -5.69 -14.66 -14.43
C GLU A 98 -6.01 -16.12 -14.05
N LYS A 99 -5.58 -16.53 -12.85
CA LYS A 99 -5.80 -17.90 -12.32
C LYS A 99 -6.95 -18.01 -11.32
N GLY A 100 -7.52 -16.86 -10.89
CA GLY A 100 -8.50 -16.85 -9.79
C GLY A 100 -7.88 -17.12 -8.40
N ASP A 101 -6.58 -16.88 -8.24
CA ASP A 101 -5.83 -17.01 -6.98
C ASP A 101 -5.91 -15.72 -6.11
N ALA A 102 -6.55 -14.68 -6.62
CA ALA A 102 -6.89 -13.45 -5.91
C ALA A 102 -8.37 -13.10 -6.14
N ASP A 103 -8.96 -12.37 -5.21
CA ASP A 103 -10.33 -11.88 -5.30
C ASP A 103 -10.39 -10.49 -5.92
N VAL A 104 -9.41 -9.64 -5.59
CA VAL A 104 -9.32 -8.25 -6.01
C VAL A 104 -7.87 -7.87 -6.32
N LEU A 105 -7.69 -7.01 -7.32
CA LEU A 105 -6.38 -6.50 -7.74
C LEU A 105 -6.33 -4.99 -7.52
N LEU A 106 -5.20 -4.48 -7.01
CA LEU A 106 -4.87 -3.06 -6.95
C LEU A 106 -3.48 -2.87 -7.57
N VAL A 107 -3.44 -2.40 -8.80
CA VAL A 107 -2.24 -2.38 -9.66
C VAL A 107 -2.12 -1.08 -10.46
N HIS A 108 -0.99 -0.86 -11.15
CA HIS A 108 -0.68 0.39 -11.85
C HIS A 108 0.11 0.17 -13.15
N ALA A 109 -0.35 -0.78 -13.99
CA ALA A 109 0.25 -1.05 -15.31
C ALA A 109 -0.84 -1.17 -16.38
N PHE A 110 -1.45 -0.03 -16.72
CA PHE A 110 -2.62 0.11 -17.57
C PHE A 110 -2.66 -0.85 -18.78
N ASN A 111 -1.60 -0.90 -19.58
CA ASN A 111 -1.58 -1.75 -20.79
C ASN A 111 -1.69 -3.25 -20.48
N SER A 112 -1.18 -3.69 -19.32
CA SER A 112 -1.27 -5.09 -18.90
C SER A 112 -2.64 -5.38 -18.25
N GLU A 113 -3.19 -4.43 -17.51
CA GLU A 113 -4.51 -4.51 -16.88
C GLU A 113 -5.62 -4.58 -17.92
N LYS A 114 -5.49 -3.76 -18.98
CA LYS A 114 -6.48 -3.71 -20.06
C LYS A 114 -6.75 -5.09 -20.66
N LYS A 115 -5.76 -5.96 -20.79
CA LYS A 115 -5.93 -7.31 -21.28
C LYS A 115 -6.89 -8.13 -20.41
N LEU A 116 -6.77 -8.02 -19.07
CA LEU A 116 -7.66 -8.73 -18.14
C LEU A 116 -9.11 -8.23 -18.23
N VAL A 117 -9.27 -6.95 -18.52
CA VAL A 117 -10.59 -6.31 -18.67
C VAL A 117 -11.20 -6.71 -20.02
N ASP A 118 -10.43 -6.66 -21.12
CA ASP A 118 -10.90 -6.97 -22.46
C ASP A 118 -11.34 -8.45 -22.61
N ASP A 119 -10.64 -9.37 -21.95
CA ASP A 119 -10.99 -10.80 -21.93
C ASP A 119 -11.95 -11.18 -20.80
N LYS A 120 -12.46 -10.21 -20.05
CA LYS A 120 -13.39 -10.38 -18.92
C LYS A 120 -12.85 -11.26 -17.80
N THR A 121 -11.57 -11.36 -17.63
CA THR A 121 -10.92 -11.98 -16.47
C THR A 121 -11.07 -11.11 -15.22
N ALA A 122 -11.03 -9.80 -15.42
CA ALA A 122 -11.36 -8.81 -14.40
C ALA A 122 -12.58 -7.98 -14.82
N ILE A 123 -13.37 -7.60 -13.81
CA ILE A 123 -14.57 -6.76 -13.95
C ILE A 123 -14.51 -5.61 -12.95
N ASN A 124 -15.45 -4.69 -13.01
CA ASN A 124 -15.55 -3.55 -12.10
C ASN A 124 -14.22 -2.78 -12.00
N TYR A 125 -13.61 -2.50 -13.15
CA TYR A 125 -12.35 -1.79 -13.30
C TYR A 125 -12.54 -0.31 -13.01
N GLN A 126 -11.89 0.21 -11.95
CA GLN A 126 -12.07 1.58 -11.48
C GLN A 126 -10.72 2.28 -11.30
N LEU A 127 -10.67 3.54 -11.73
CA LEU A 127 -9.58 4.45 -11.41
C LEU A 127 -9.65 4.82 -9.93
N VAL A 128 -8.53 4.76 -9.23
CA VAL A 128 -8.47 5.04 -7.78
C VAL A 128 -7.68 6.30 -7.47
N MET A 129 -6.46 6.35 -7.94
CA MET A 129 -5.48 7.39 -7.57
C MET A 129 -4.32 7.40 -8.54
N HIS A 130 -3.50 8.45 -8.47
CA HIS A 130 -2.16 8.43 -9.05
C HIS A 130 -1.11 8.91 -8.06
N ASN A 131 0.14 8.56 -8.31
CA ASN A 131 1.31 9.30 -7.90
C ASN A 131 2.23 9.48 -9.12
N ASP A 132 3.45 9.94 -8.94
CA ASP A 132 4.41 10.03 -10.03
C ASP A 132 5.62 9.12 -9.80
N PHE A 133 6.24 8.73 -10.88
CA PHE A 133 7.59 8.21 -10.84
C PHE A 133 8.59 9.36 -10.78
N VAL A 134 9.74 9.07 -10.18
CA VAL A 134 10.90 9.96 -10.11
C VAL A 134 12.15 9.17 -10.44
N ILE A 135 13.17 9.84 -10.98
CA ILE A 135 14.50 9.25 -11.03
C ILE A 135 15.26 9.75 -9.81
N VAL A 136 15.80 8.79 -9.06
CA VAL A 136 16.67 9.07 -7.90
C VAL A 136 18.10 8.65 -8.20
N GLY A 137 19.06 9.33 -7.58
CA GLY A 137 20.47 9.08 -7.74
C GLY A 137 21.30 9.69 -6.62
N PRO A 138 22.63 9.52 -6.63
CA PRO A 138 23.50 10.10 -5.64
C PRO A 138 23.43 11.63 -5.66
N SER A 139 23.58 12.29 -4.52
CA SER A 139 23.52 13.76 -4.39
C SER A 139 24.54 14.50 -5.27
N THR A 140 25.68 13.86 -5.54
CA THR A 140 26.74 14.37 -6.43
C THR A 140 26.37 14.41 -7.90
N ASP A 141 25.34 13.67 -8.30
CA ASP A 141 24.78 13.59 -9.65
C ASP A 141 25.83 13.53 -10.78
N PRO A 142 26.69 12.51 -10.80
CA PRO A 142 27.78 12.41 -11.78
C PRO A 142 27.30 12.33 -13.24
N ALA A 143 26.07 11.89 -13.47
CA ALA A 143 25.45 11.84 -14.80
C ALA A 143 24.76 13.17 -15.18
N LYS A 144 24.74 14.18 -14.31
CA LYS A 144 24.11 15.49 -14.52
C LYS A 144 22.62 15.40 -14.88
N VAL A 145 21.92 14.49 -14.26
CA VAL A 145 20.48 14.26 -14.49
C VAL A 145 19.66 15.48 -14.10
N LYS A 146 20.06 16.23 -13.06
CA LYS A 146 19.39 17.47 -12.61
C LYS A 146 19.37 18.58 -13.69
N GLU A 147 20.24 18.51 -14.69
CA GLU A 147 20.25 19.44 -15.82
C GLU A 147 19.25 19.06 -16.93
N THR A 148 18.63 17.87 -16.86
CA THR A 148 17.67 17.37 -17.85
C THR A 148 16.24 17.77 -17.49
N LYS A 149 15.35 17.79 -18.50
CA LYS A 149 13.93 18.14 -18.31
C LYS A 149 12.98 16.98 -18.48
N THR A 150 13.43 15.91 -19.12
CA THR A 150 12.59 14.74 -19.41
C THR A 150 13.24 13.45 -18.90
N ALA A 151 12.41 12.46 -18.56
CA ALA A 151 12.89 11.16 -18.16
C ALA A 151 13.73 10.47 -19.25
N VAL A 152 13.37 10.71 -20.51
CA VAL A 152 14.12 10.20 -21.66
C VAL A 152 15.53 10.81 -21.72
N ASP A 153 15.66 12.11 -21.52
CA ASP A 153 16.97 12.78 -21.55
C ASP A 153 17.82 12.42 -20.32
N ALA A 154 17.17 12.23 -19.16
CA ALA A 154 17.83 11.73 -17.97
C ALA A 154 18.46 10.35 -18.21
N LEU A 155 17.71 9.43 -18.80
CA LEU A 155 18.20 8.08 -19.11
C LEU A 155 19.35 8.13 -20.15
N LYS A 156 19.27 9.01 -21.17
CA LYS A 156 20.39 9.24 -22.09
C LYS A 156 21.65 9.75 -21.38
N ALA A 157 21.49 10.70 -20.46
CA ALA A 157 22.61 11.23 -19.68
C ALA A 157 23.25 10.15 -18.81
N ILE A 158 22.44 9.33 -18.14
CA ILE A 158 22.94 8.18 -17.34
C ILE A 158 23.69 7.19 -18.24
N ALA A 159 23.11 6.81 -19.38
CA ALA A 159 23.73 5.85 -20.31
C ALA A 159 25.07 6.34 -20.88
N ALA A 160 25.19 7.65 -21.14
CA ALA A 160 26.41 8.28 -21.63
C ALA A 160 27.49 8.42 -20.55
N SER A 161 27.13 8.30 -19.27
CA SER A 161 28.05 8.43 -18.14
C SER A 161 28.71 7.12 -17.76
N SER A 162 29.61 7.16 -16.75
CA SER A 162 30.15 5.95 -16.10
C SER A 162 29.24 5.39 -15.02
N SER A 163 28.07 5.99 -14.78
CA SER A 163 27.20 5.66 -13.68
C SER A 163 26.43 4.34 -13.90
N ILE A 164 26.09 3.69 -12.79
CA ILE A 164 25.25 2.50 -12.78
C ILE A 164 23.79 2.92 -12.78
N PHE A 165 22.98 2.24 -13.57
CA PHE A 165 21.53 2.24 -13.43
C PHE A 165 21.07 0.91 -12.86
N VAL A 166 20.31 0.94 -11.78
CA VAL A 166 19.75 -0.24 -11.13
C VAL A 166 18.31 -0.39 -11.57
N THR A 167 18.00 -1.52 -12.23
CA THR A 167 16.64 -1.89 -12.62
C THR A 167 16.06 -2.91 -11.65
N ARG A 168 14.75 -2.90 -11.50
CA ARG A 168 14.06 -3.95 -10.76
C ARG A 168 14.17 -5.30 -11.47
N GLY A 169 13.93 -5.35 -12.77
CA GLY A 169 14.04 -6.57 -13.57
C GLY A 169 13.07 -7.69 -13.18
N ASP A 170 11.93 -7.33 -12.56
CA ASP A 170 10.96 -8.23 -11.92
C ASP A 170 9.56 -8.20 -12.56
N ASP A 171 9.45 -7.64 -13.77
CA ASP A 171 8.18 -7.44 -14.48
C ASP A 171 7.15 -6.58 -13.73
N SER A 172 7.59 -5.76 -12.78
CA SER A 172 6.73 -4.80 -12.05
C SER A 172 6.26 -3.65 -12.95
N GLY A 173 5.27 -2.88 -12.46
CA GLY A 173 4.83 -1.65 -13.13
C GLY A 173 5.96 -0.65 -13.31
N THR A 174 6.82 -0.48 -12.30
CA THR A 174 8.02 0.37 -12.36
C THR A 174 9.00 -0.15 -13.42
N ASN A 175 9.25 -1.46 -13.45
CA ASN A 175 10.13 -2.05 -14.45
C ASN A 175 9.57 -1.92 -15.87
N LYS A 176 8.26 -2.11 -16.07
CA LYS A 176 7.60 -1.87 -17.35
C LYS A 176 7.69 -0.42 -17.81
N MET A 177 7.50 0.54 -16.90
CA MET A 177 7.68 1.96 -17.18
C MET A 177 9.12 2.29 -17.58
N GLU A 178 10.08 1.81 -16.83
CA GLU A 178 11.52 1.97 -17.10
C GLU A 178 11.89 1.45 -18.50
N ILE A 179 11.49 0.23 -18.83
CA ILE A 179 11.73 -0.38 -20.16
C ILE A 179 11.10 0.46 -21.27
N ALA A 180 9.88 0.98 -21.07
CA ALA A 180 9.22 1.85 -22.03
C ALA A 180 9.99 3.18 -22.22
N LEU A 181 10.56 3.76 -21.17
CA LEU A 181 11.37 4.97 -21.22
C LEU A 181 12.71 4.72 -21.96
N TRP A 182 13.39 3.61 -21.68
CA TRP A 182 14.61 3.20 -22.40
C TRP A 182 14.34 3.01 -23.90
N LYS A 183 13.20 2.39 -24.23
CA LYS A 183 12.76 2.25 -25.63
C LYS A 183 12.52 3.60 -26.30
N LYS A 184 11.86 4.55 -25.61
CA LYS A 184 11.69 5.93 -26.09
C LYS A 184 13.03 6.67 -26.26
N ALA A 185 14.00 6.39 -25.40
CA ALA A 185 15.36 6.92 -25.54
C ALA A 185 16.14 6.33 -26.72
N ASN A 186 15.60 5.28 -27.36
CA ASN A 186 16.27 4.46 -28.36
C ASN A 186 17.56 3.82 -27.85
N ILE A 187 17.57 3.43 -26.59
CA ILE A 187 18.70 2.77 -25.90
C ILE A 187 18.26 1.41 -25.38
N LYS A 188 19.08 0.40 -25.61
CA LYS A 188 18.96 -0.91 -24.96
C LYS A 188 20.08 -1.03 -23.94
N PRO A 189 19.84 -0.72 -22.67
CA PRO A 189 20.90 -0.77 -21.66
C PRO A 189 21.35 -2.21 -21.44
N THR A 190 22.65 -2.42 -21.34
CA THR A 190 23.29 -3.74 -21.14
C THR A 190 24.63 -3.61 -20.44
N GLY A 191 25.19 -4.72 -20.01
CA GLY A 191 26.52 -4.80 -19.38
C GLY A 191 26.51 -4.36 -17.91
N ASP A 192 27.68 -4.15 -17.36
CA ASP A 192 27.93 -3.96 -15.93
C ASP A 192 27.28 -2.70 -15.34
N LYS A 193 26.97 -1.72 -16.21
CA LYS A 193 26.32 -0.47 -15.81
C LYS A 193 24.79 -0.58 -15.70
N TYR A 194 24.18 -1.69 -16.14
CA TYR A 194 22.75 -1.93 -16.02
C TYR A 194 22.51 -3.18 -15.20
N GLN A 195 22.20 -2.99 -13.93
CA GLN A 195 22.17 -4.07 -12.94
C GLN A 195 20.74 -4.35 -12.47
N SER A 196 20.32 -5.60 -12.64
CA SER A 196 18.99 -6.07 -12.17
C SER A 196 19.07 -6.57 -10.74
N THR A 197 18.10 -6.18 -9.91
CA THR A 197 17.98 -6.67 -8.53
C THR A 197 17.08 -7.89 -8.42
N GLY A 198 16.05 -8.01 -9.25
CA GLY A 198 14.99 -9.00 -9.08
C GLY A 198 14.18 -8.79 -7.82
N GLN A 199 14.21 -7.57 -7.20
CA GLN A 199 13.65 -7.28 -5.88
C GLN A 199 12.50 -6.26 -5.95
N GLY A 200 11.72 -6.17 -4.86
CA GLY A 200 10.73 -5.12 -4.65
C GLY A 200 11.37 -3.71 -4.61
N MET A 201 10.51 -2.66 -4.70
CA MET A 201 10.99 -1.29 -4.87
C MET A 201 11.81 -0.81 -3.67
N GLY A 202 11.38 -1.07 -2.43
CA GLY A 202 12.12 -0.66 -1.24
C GLY A 202 13.52 -1.28 -1.19
N GLN A 203 13.65 -2.57 -1.47
CA GLN A 203 14.95 -3.25 -1.52
C GLN A 203 15.81 -2.74 -2.69
N THR A 204 15.20 -2.48 -3.85
CA THR A 204 15.90 -1.89 -5.00
C THR A 204 16.48 -0.52 -4.66
N LEU A 205 15.75 0.33 -3.95
CA LEU A 205 16.24 1.63 -3.47
C LEU A 205 17.43 1.49 -2.53
N THR A 206 17.40 0.51 -1.61
CA THR A 206 18.52 0.23 -0.70
C THR A 206 19.78 -0.13 -1.49
N ILE A 207 19.67 -1.07 -2.43
CA ILE A 207 20.78 -1.50 -3.29
C ILE A 207 21.30 -0.33 -4.14
N THR A 208 20.40 0.49 -4.69
CA THR A 208 20.76 1.69 -5.46
C THR A 208 21.55 2.69 -4.62
N SER A 209 21.13 2.90 -3.37
CA SER A 209 21.80 3.77 -2.41
C SER A 209 23.22 3.28 -2.07
N GLU A 210 23.38 1.98 -1.80
CA GLU A 210 24.68 1.36 -1.50
C GLU A 210 25.66 1.48 -2.66
N LYS A 211 25.15 1.40 -3.90
CA LYS A 211 25.97 1.48 -5.12
C LYS A 211 26.20 2.91 -5.61
N ALA A 212 25.66 3.94 -4.95
CA ALA A 212 25.64 5.32 -5.44
C ALA A 212 25.16 5.39 -6.90
N ALA A 213 24.13 4.62 -7.23
CA ALA A 213 23.58 4.43 -8.57
C ALA A 213 22.30 5.24 -8.79
N TYR A 214 21.75 5.16 -10.00
CA TYR A 214 20.46 5.73 -10.38
C TYR A 214 19.40 4.63 -10.49
N THR A 215 18.14 4.97 -10.22
CA THR A 215 16.99 4.10 -10.49
C THR A 215 15.72 4.92 -10.72
N LEU A 216 14.74 4.31 -11.37
CA LEU A 216 13.37 4.79 -11.43
C LEU A 216 12.60 4.23 -10.23
N THR A 217 11.85 5.07 -9.54
CA THR A 217 10.99 4.68 -8.42
C THR A 217 9.72 5.50 -8.39
N ASP A 218 8.64 5.00 -7.80
CA ASP A 218 7.54 5.86 -7.43
C ASP A 218 7.92 6.76 -6.23
N ARG A 219 7.40 7.99 -6.24
CA ARG A 219 7.70 8.99 -5.20
C ARG A 219 7.30 8.52 -3.81
N ALA A 220 6.17 7.81 -3.68
CA ALA A 220 5.66 7.41 -2.39
C ALA A 220 6.60 6.43 -1.69
N THR A 221 7.08 5.39 -2.39
CA THR A 221 8.06 4.44 -1.85
C THR A 221 9.39 5.14 -1.52
N TYR A 222 9.87 6.04 -2.39
CA TYR A 222 11.08 6.81 -2.09
C TYR A 222 10.93 7.62 -0.80
N LEU A 223 9.88 8.41 -0.65
CA LEU A 223 9.66 9.24 0.54
C LEU A 223 9.44 8.40 1.81
N ALA A 224 8.78 7.24 1.69
CA ALA A 224 8.59 6.32 2.81
C ALA A 224 9.92 5.75 3.35
N THR A 225 10.90 5.55 2.46
CA THR A 225 12.20 4.93 2.79
C THR A 225 13.37 5.93 2.86
N GLN A 226 13.18 7.18 2.42
CA GLN A 226 14.21 8.21 2.22
C GLN A 226 15.20 8.38 3.37
N LYS A 227 14.72 8.28 4.62
CA LYS A 227 15.58 8.48 5.81
C LYS A 227 16.76 7.51 5.89
N ASN A 228 16.65 6.36 5.22
CA ASN A 228 17.66 5.30 5.22
C ASN A 228 18.49 5.28 3.92
N LEU A 229 18.25 6.25 3.01
CA LEU A 229 18.88 6.28 1.69
C LEU A 229 19.84 7.46 1.56
N LYS A 230 20.91 7.27 0.79
CA LYS A 230 21.84 8.33 0.35
C LYS A 230 21.54 8.71 -1.09
N LEU A 231 20.27 8.92 -1.40
CA LEU A 231 19.77 9.25 -2.72
C LEU A 231 18.93 10.52 -2.67
N ASP A 232 19.03 11.35 -3.69
CA ASP A 232 18.17 12.50 -3.94
C ASP A 232 17.26 12.23 -5.13
N ILE A 233 16.12 12.93 -5.18
CA ILE A 233 15.35 13.04 -6.42
C ILE A 233 16.16 13.92 -7.37
N VAL A 234 16.58 13.35 -8.50
CA VAL A 234 17.38 14.05 -9.52
C VAL A 234 16.54 14.45 -10.74
N LEU A 235 15.39 13.78 -10.97
CA LEU A 235 14.38 14.19 -11.95
C LEU A 235 12.97 13.93 -11.44
N GLN A 236 12.08 14.90 -11.67
CA GLN A 236 10.65 14.84 -11.34
C GLN A 236 9.85 15.76 -12.27
N GLY A 237 8.51 15.62 -12.27
CA GLY A 237 7.60 16.55 -12.95
C GLY A 237 7.47 16.34 -14.45
N ASP A 238 8.01 15.26 -15.01
CA ASP A 238 7.76 14.87 -16.41
C ASP A 238 6.36 14.21 -16.50
N ALA A 239 5.51 14.72 -17.40
CA ALA A 239 4.15 14.22 -17.59
C ALA A 239 4.11 12.73 -18.00
N SER A 240 5.19 12.19 -18.57
CA SER A 240 5.28 10.76 -18.89
C SER A 240 5.50 9.88 -17.66
N LEU A 241 5.71 10.46 -16.48
CA LEU A 241 6.00 9.75 -15.25
C LEU A 241 4.78 9.57 -14.33
N LEU A 242 3.56 9.81 -14.82
CA LEU A 242 2.35 9.51 -14.05
C LEU A 242 2.24 8.02 -13.79
N ASN A 243 1.97 7.68 -12.54
CA ASN A 243 1.79 6.32 -12.04
C ASN A 243 0.35 6.14 -11.57
N ILE A 244 -0.50 5.57 -12.42
CA ILE A 244 -1.95 5.53 -12.28
C ILE A 244 -2.38 4.18 -11.75
N TYR A 245 -3.15 4.17 -10.66
CA TYR A 245 -3.61 2.98 -9.95
C TYR A 245 -5.06 2.68 -10.25
N HIS A 246 -5.32 1.42 -10.56
CA HIS A 246 -6.67 0.90 -10.71
C HIS A 246 -6.93 -0.22 -9.71
N VAL A 247 -8.19 -0.31 -9.30
CA VAL A 247 -8.72 -1.46 -8.57
C VAL A 247 -9.69 -2.21 -9.46
N MET A 248 -9.67 -3.54 -9.40
CA MET A 248 -10.57 -4.39 -10.19
C MET A 248 -10.87 -5.68 -9.47
N GLN A 249 -12.07 -6.18 -9.71
CA GLN A 249 -12.58 -7.43 -9.18
C GLN A 249 -12.22 -8.57 -10.13
N VAL A 250 -11.74 -9.70 -9.61
CA VAL A 250 -11.60 -10.93 -10.40
C VAL A 250 -13.00 -11.47 -10.70
N ASN A 251 -13.24 -11.87 -11.95
CA ASN A 251 -14.58 -12.19 -12.42
C ASN A 251 -15.10 -13.52 -11.85
N PRO A 252 -16.15 -13.51 -11.00
CA PRO A 252 -16.69 -14.72 -10.40
C PRO A 252 -17.37 -15.65 -11.40
N GLU A 253 -17.80 -15.16 -12.57
CA GLU A 253 -18.34 -16.02 -13.65
C GLU A 253 -17.27 -16.94 -14.24
N LYS A 254 -16.01 -16.47 -14.29
CA LYS A 254 -14.87 -17.29 -14.71
C LYS A 254 -14.27 -18.10 -13.55
N PHE A 255 -14.28 -17.56 -12.35
CA PHE A 255 -13.63 -18.12 -11.17
C PHE A 255 -14.62 -18.23 -10.00
N PRO A 256 -15.48 -19.25 -9.95
CA PRO A 256 -16.56 -19.34 -8.93
C PRO A 256 -16.09 -19.43 -7.48
N LYS A 257 -14.78 -19.62 -7.23
CA LYS A 257 -14.19 -19.71 -5.89
C LYS A 257 -13.79 -18.36 -5.30
N VAL A 258 -13.72 -17.30 -6.12
CA VAL A 258 -13.35 -15.97 -5.62
C VAL A 258 -14.46 -15.40 -4.75
N ASN A 259 -14.07 -14.62 -3.76
CA ASN A 259 -14.99 -13.89 -2.89
C ASN A 259 -15.53 -12.64 -3.61
N ALA A 260 -16.58 -12.82 -4.40
CA ALA A 260 -17.15 -11.76 -5.24
C ALA A 260 -17.66 -10.57 -4.41
N ASP A 261 -18.37 -10.83 -3.32
CA ASP A 261 -18.95 -9.79 -2.47
C ASP A 261 -17.86 -9.01 -1.73
N GLY A 262 -16.85 -9.70 -1.20
CA GLY A 262 -15.71 -9.08 -0.55
C GLY A 262 -14.87 -8.23 -1.52
N ALA A 263 -14.64 -8.74 -2.72
CA ALA A 263 -13.93 -8.02 -3.78
C ALA A 263 -14.69 -6.76 -4.20
N LYS A 264 -16.01 -6.86 -4.39
CA LYS A 264 -16.87 -5.71 -4.70
C LYS A 264 -16.83 -4.67 -3.56
N ALA A 265 -16.95 -5.11 -2.31
CA ALA A 265 -16.88 -4.22 -1.15
C ALA A 265 -15.54 -3.47 -1.09
N PHE A 266 -14.42 -4.13 -1.47
CA PHE A 266 -13.11 -3.49 -1.52
C PHE A 266 -13.01 -2.47 -2.66
N VAL A 267 -13.53 -2.76 -3.85
CA VAL A 267 -13.59 -1.79 -4.96
C VAL A 267 -14.41 -0.56 -4.56
N ASP A 268 -15.62 -0.77 -4.00
CA ASP A 268 -16.49 0.30 -3.54
C ASP A 268 -15.82 1.14 -2.43
N PHE A 269 -15.08 0.48 -1.53
CA PHE A 269 -14.31 1.17 -0.49
C PHE A 269 -13.22 2.05 -1.08
N MET A 270 -12.41 1.56 -2.01
CA MET A 270 -11.31 2.31 -2.61
C MET A 270 -11.79 3.55 -3.37
N THR A 271 -13.02 3.52 -3.90
CA THR A 271 -13.57 4.61 -4.72
C THR A 271 -14.53 5.54 -3.97
N ASN A 272 -14.90 5.22 -2.73
CA ASN A 272 -15.80 6.09 -1.96
C ASN A 272 -15.12 7.37 -1.48
N LYS A 273 -15.92 8.42 -1.22
CA LYS A 273 -15.44 9.75 -0.86
C LYS A 273 -14.53 9.78 0.38
N ASP A 274 -14.86 9.01 1.42
CA ASP A 274 -14.09 9.01 2.67
C ASP A 274 -12.68 8.44 2.42
N THR A 275 -12.59 7.31 1.72
CA THR A 275 -11.31 6.68 1.38
C THR A 275 -10.49 7.57 0.43
N GLN A 276 -11.13 8.21 -0.54
CA GLN A 276 -10.47 9.17 -1.43
C GLN A 276 -9.91 10.37 -0.65
N THR A 277 -10.59 10.82 0.41
CA THR A 277 -10.06 11.85 1.33
C THR A 277 -8.85 11.34 2.10
N LEU A 278 -8.88 10.10 2.62
CA LEU A 278 -7.73 9.48 3.29
C LEU A 278 -6.52 9.36 2.35
N ILE A 279 -6.74 8.91 1.12
CA ILE A 279 -5.69 8.84 0.08
C ILE A 279 -5.06 10.22 -0.15
N GLY A 280 -5.88 11.26 -0.35
CA GLY A 280 -5.42 12.63 -0.64
C GLY A 280 -4.75 13.34 0.54
N THR A 281 -4.87 12.82 1.75
CA THR A 281 -4.18 13.34 2.95
C THR A 281 -3.03 12.46 3.40
N PHE A 282 -2.94 11.22 2.90
CA PHE A 282 -1.91 10.27 3.31
C PHE A 282 -0.50 10.82 3.06
N GLY A 283 0.31 10.82 4.09
CA GLY A 283 1.69 11.29 4.05
C GLY A 283 1.90 12.77 4.36
N LYS A 284 0.85 13.62 4.35
CA LYS A 284 0.99 15.08 4.58
C LYS A 284 1.67 15.41 5.91
N ASP A 285 1.28 14.75 6.99
CA ASP A 285 1.83 15.01 8.33
C ASP A 285 3.31 14.59 8.43
N LYS A 286 3.69 13.55 7.70
CA LYS A 286 5.03 12.95 7.79
C LYS A 286 6.02 13.55 6.78
N TYR A 287 5.54 13.91 5.59
CA TYR A 287 6.40 14.33 4.46
C TYR A 287 6.10 15.76 3.98
N GLY A 288 5.16 16.47 4.60
CA GLY A 288 4.73 17.80 4.20
C GLY A 288 3.91 17.84 2.90
N GLN A 289 3.66 16.69 2.28
CA GLN A 289 2.88 16.55 1.05
C GLN A 289 2.15 15.22 1.01
N ALA A 290 1.05 15.16 0.24
CA ALA A 290 0.38 13.91 -0.04
C ALA A 290 1.27 12.99 -0.89
N LEU A 291 1.23 11.68 -0.62
CA LEU A 291 1.95 10.68 -1.41
C LEU A 291 1.15 10.21 -2.61
N PHE A 292 -0.17 10.37 -2.57
CA PHE A 292 -1.11 9.97 -3.62
C PHE A 292 -2.15 11.06 -3.84
N PHE A 293 -2.68 11.12 -5.05
CA PHE A 293 -3.74 12.04 -5.48
C PHE A 293 -4.99 11.25 -5.80
N PRO A 294 -6.15 11.55 -5.18
CA PRO A 294 -7.40 10.83 -5.39
C PRO A 294 -7.98 11.11 -6.78
N ASP A 295 -8.41 10.06 -7.47
CA ASP A 295 -8.89 10.14 -8.86
C ASP A 295 -10.19 9.37 -9.13
N ALA A 296 -10.82 8.78 -8.13
CA ALA A 296 -12.08 8.08 -8.34
C ALA A 296 -13.12 9.01 -9.00
N GLY A 297 -13.73 8.51 -10.08
CA GLY A 297 -14.70 9.28 -10.87
C GLY A 297 -14.12 10.27 -11.88
N LYS A 298 -12.79 10.44 -11.94
CA LYS A 298 -12.12 11.22 -13.00
C LYS A 298 -11.91 10.38 -14.26
N LYS A 299 -11.63 11.07 -15.35
CA LYS A 299 -11.16 10.44 -16.59
C LYS A 299 -9.63 10.43 -16.63
N MET A 300 -9.06 9.38 -17.23
CA MET A 300 -7.61 9.24 -17.37
C MET A 300 -6.95 10.42 -18.09
N GLU A 301 -7.63 10.99 -19.10
CA GLU A 301 -7.18 12.14 -19.88
C GLU A 301 -7.08 13.45 -19.11
N ASP A 302 -7.68 13.51 -17.91
CA ASP A 302 -7.68 14.69 -17.03
C ASP A 302 -6.62 14.63 -15.92
N LEU A 303 -5.88 13.51 -15.85
CA LEU A 303 -4.87 13.33 -14.82
C LEU A 303 -3.60 14.14 -15.11
N GLY A 304 -3.03 14.76 -14.06
CA GLY A 304 -1.78 15.52 -14.18
C GLY A 304 -1.92 16.89 -14.84
N LYS A 305 -3.16 17.39 -14.98
CA LYS A 305 -3.45 18.76 -15.46
C LYS A 305 -3.63 19.74 -14.31
#